data_678b852fb3b22dcdb39ab5dd7071fd26
#
_entry.id   678b852fb3b22dcdb39ab5dd7071fd26
#
_cell.length_a   1.000
_cell.length_b   1.000
_cell.length_c   1.000
_cell.angle_alpha   90.00
_cell.angle_beta   90.00
_cell.angle_gamma   90.00
#
_symmetry.space_group_name_H-M   'P 1'
#
loop_
_entity.id
_entity.type
_entity.pdbx_description
1 polymer ?
#
loop_
_entity_poly.entity_id
_entity_poly.type
_entity_poly.pdbx_seq_one_letter_code
_entity_poly.pdbx_strand_id
1 'polypeptide(L)'
;MIPKLHQYQIDNNVTAFSTMRSCDENSLQAEGKVSDAYASFNINPWVGDNEEQVNSNRLELAKALEINEKNIILPHQTHQTEVRQIASEFLSLPSSVQSMLLEGVDALITNEPNVCIGVSTADCVPVIMYDAEHKAIAVAHAGWRGTVENIMRKTVEKMYRSFNTDPKTLQVVIGPSISFESFEVGSDVFNAFNEKGLATDKQCVCSSAQLPSTNNSNVLVDNSAKDNEPKWHIDLAQCNKKQLESLGVPAQNITLSGICTYSNHHKYFSARRLGTASGRIYTGIILRG
;
A
#
# COMPACT_ATOMS: atom_id res chain seq x y z
N MET A 1 -8.55 1.48 20.98
CA MET A 1 -7.25 0.72 21.08
C MET A 1 -6.16 1.62 20.53
N ILE A 2 -5.03 1.78 21.21
CA ILE A 2 -3.92 2.60 20.69
C ILE A 2 -3.31 1.90 19.46
N PRO A 3 -3.24 2.56 18.30
CA PRO A 3 -2.66 1.96 17.10
C PRO A 3 -1.17 1.70 17.28
N LYS A 4 -0.70 0.54 16.84
CA LYS A 4 0.72 0.30 16.62
C LYS A 4 1.08 0.79 15.23
N LEU A 5 2.10 1.63 15.12
CA LEU A 5 2.55 2.23 13.87
C LEU A 5 3.98 1.78 13.55
N HIS A 6 4.17 1.27 12.35
CA HIS A 6 5.49 1.12 11.76
C HIS A 6 5.85 2.47 11.12
N GLN A 7 6.75 3.21 11.74
CA GLN A 7 7.15 4.55 11.29
C GLN A 7 8.32 4.49 10.31
N TYR A 8 8.33 5.40 9.34
CA TYR A 8 9.40 5.58 8.37
C TYR A 8 10.13 6.90 8.64
N GLN A 9 11.45 6.83 8.74
CA GLN A 9 12.28 8.01 8.91
C GLN A 9 12.61 8.58 7.52
N ILE A 10 11.88 9.61 7.11
CA ILE A 10 12.08 10.31 5.82
C ILE A 10 12.70 11.68 6.08
N ASP A 11 12.01 12.50 6.89
CA ASP A 11 12.40 13.87 7.22
C ASP A 11 11.70 14.29 8.51
N ASN A 12 12.23 15.30 9.23
CA ASN A 12 11.62 15.81 10.46
C ASN A 12 10.31 16.58 10.21
N ASN A 13 10.09 17.06 8.99
CA ASN A 13 8.89 17.80 8.59
C ASN A 13 7.72 16.90 8.20
N VAL A 14 7.88 15.58 8.21
CA VAL A 14 6.82 14.63 7.86
C VAL A 14 6.71 13.50 8.89
N THR A 15 5.49 13.01 9.06
CA THR A 15 5.22 11.76 9.76
C THR A 15 4.70 10.75 8.76
N ALA A 16 5.49 9.71 8.48
CA ALA A 16 5.14 8.65 7.54
C ALA A 16 5.09 7.30 8.27
N PHE A 17 4.05 6.50 7.99
CA PHE A 17 3.80 5.27 8.75
C PHE A 17 2.91 4.28 8.00
N SER A 18 2.92 3.02 8.49
CA SER A 18 1.89 2.02 8.23
C SER A 18 1.27 1.56 9.54
N THR A 19 -0.05 1.43 9.61
CA THR A 19 -0.71 0.80 10.77
C THR A 19 -0.40 -0.68 10.81
N MET A 20 -0.27 -1.22 12.02
CA MET A 20 -0.02 -2.64 12.21
C MET A 20 -1.28 -3.35 12.71
N ARG A 21 -1.45 -4.59 12.27
CA ARG A 21 -2.39 -5.51 12.87
C ARG A 21 -1.85 -5.92 14.23
N SER A 22 -2.53 -5.55 15.30
CA SER A 22 -2.11 -5.91 16.66
C SER A 22 -2.73 -7.26 17.06
N CYS A 23 -2.13 -8.37 16.65
CA CYS A 23 -2.44 -9.68 17.23
C CYS A 23 -1.34 -10.06 18.22
N ASP A 24 -1.71 -10.49 19.42
CA ASP A 24 -0.77 -11.15 20.31
C ASP A 24 -0.37 -12.48 19.69
N GLU A 25 0.92 -12.77 19.64
CA GLU A 25 1.44 -14.02 19.06
C GLU A 25 0.83 -15.26 19.71
N ASN A 26 0.45 -15.15 20.99
CA ASN A 26 -0.23 -16.21 21.75
C ASN A 26 -1.69 -16.47 21.32
N SER A 27 -2.37 -15.49 20.70
CA SER A 27 -3.73 -15.68 20.20
C SER A 27 -3.78 -16.46 18.87
N LEU A 28 -2.67 -16.54 18.15
CA LEU A 28 -2.55 -17.28 16.90
C LEU A 28 -2.26 -18.79 17.09
N GLN A 29 -1.79 -19.19 18.29
CA GLN A 29 -1.45 -20.58 18.61
C GLN A 29 -2.62 -21.41 19.15
N ALA A 30 -3.78 -20.80 19.41
CA ALA A 30 -5.00 -21.52 19.76
C ALA A 30 -5.50 -22.26 18.51
N GLU A 31 -5.08 -23.52 18.39
CA GLU A 31 -5.51 -24.46 17.35
C GLU A 31 -7.03 -24.39 17.15
N GLY A 32 -7.47 -24.08 15.93
CA GLY A 32 -8.87 -24.21 15.50
C GLY A 32 -9.74 -22.96 15.57
N LYS A 33 -9.29 -21.81 16.08
CA LYS A 33 -10.01 -20.54 15.90
C LYS A 33 -9.42 -19.78 14.71
N VAL A 34 -10.23 -19.63 13.67
CA VAL A 34 -9.98 -18.61 12.62
C VAL A 34 -9.78 -17.29 13.37
N SER A 35 -8.55 -16.78 13.38
CA SER A 35 -8.29 -15.46 13.97
C SER A 35 -9.21 -14.49 13.24
N ASP A 36 -9.93 -13.64 13.98
CA ASP A 36 -10.79 -12.63 13.39
C ASP A 36 -10.00 -11.89 12.29
N ALA A 37 -10.44 -12.05 11.05
CA ALA A 37 -9.74 -11.52 9.87
C ALA A 37 -9.64 -9.98 9.89
N TYR A 38 -10.44 -9.32 10.73
CA TYR A 38 -10.46 -7.88 10.94
C TYR A 38 -9.70 -7.42 12.20
N ALA A 39 -9.37 -8.36 13.11
CA ALA A 39 -8.65 -7.98 14.32
C ALA A 39 -7.22 -7.53 13.99
N SER A 40 -6.83 -6.38 14.50
CA SER A 40 -7.48 -5.55 15.47
C SER A 40 -7.61 -4.09 15.02
N PHE A 41 -6.75 -3.57 14.09
CA PHE A 41 -6.72 -2.16 13.78
C PHE A 41 -6.97 -1.92 12.29
N ASN A 42 -8.25 -1.89 11.89
CA ASN A 42 -8.69 -1.56 10.55
C ASN A 42 -9.47 -0.23 10.58
N ILE A 43 -9.17 0.69 9.65
CA ILE A 43 -9.91 1.94 9.46
C ILE A 43 -10.59 2.02 8.09
N ASN A 44 -10.54 0.94 7.30
CA ASN A 44 -11.17 0.88 5.98
C ASN A 44 -12.65 0.46 6.13
N PRO A 45 -13.63 1.31 5.73
CA PRO A 45 -15.04 1.01 5.91
C PRO A 45 -15.63 0.10 4.81
N TRP A 46 -14.89 -0.18 3.71
CA TRP A 46 -15.44 -0.86 2.53
C TRP A 46 -15.15 -2.37 2.49
N VAL A 47 -14.60 -2.94 3.55
CA VAL A 47 -14.18 -4.37 3.55
C VAL A 47 -15.09 -5.29 4.35
N GLY A 48 -16.22 -4.78 4.87
CA GLY A 48 -17.21 -5.56 5.60
C GLY A 48 -16.91 -5.76 7.09
N ASP A 49 -16.05 -4.93 7.67
CA ASP A 49 -15.78 -4.87 9.11
C ASP A 49 -16.93 -4.17 9.88
N ASN A 50 -16.94 -4.28 11.18
CA ASN A 50 -17.89 -3.59 12.06
C ASN A 50 -17.67 -2.06 11.98
N GLU A 51 -18.71 -1.32 11.59
CA GLU A 51 -18.63 0.13 11.35
C GLU A 51 -18.26 0.91 12.62
N GLU A 52 -18.80 0.54 13.78
CA GLU A 52 -18.49 1.20 15.07
C GLU A 52 -17.01 1.02 15.43
N GLN A 53 -16.47 -0.19 15.19
CA GLN A 53 -15.07 -0.49 15.43
C GLN A 53 -14.14 0.29 14.47
N VAL A 54 -14.50 0.36 13.18
CA VAL A 54 -13.77 1.13 12.17
C VAL A 54 -13.72 2.61 12.55
N ASN A 55 -14.86 3.18 12.93
CA ASN A 55 -14.95 4.58 13.37
C ASN A 55 -14.15 4.83 14.66
N SER A 56 -14.23 3.91 15.65
CA SER A 56 -13.43 4.00 16.86
C SER A 56 -11.92 3.93 16.58
N ASN A 57 -11.48 3.03 15.70
CA ASN A 57 -10.09 2.92 15.29
C ASN A 57 -9.61 4.19 14.59
N ARG A 58 -10.46 4.80 13.74
CA ARG A 58 -10.15 6.04 13.05
C ARG A 58 -9.93 7.21 14.02
N LEU A 59 -10.79 7.33 15.06
CA LEU A 59 -10.62 8.33 16.12
C LEU A 59 -9.32 8.09 16.91
N GLU A 60 -8.98 6.85 17.24
CA GLU A 60 -7.73 6.54 17.95
C GLU A 60 -6.50 6.83 17.08
N LEU A 61 -6.57 6.60 15.76
CA LEU A 61 -5.50 6.99 14.85
C LEU A 61 -5.32 8.53 14.84
N ALA A 62 -6.42 9.28 14.76
CA ALA A 62 -6.37 10.73 14.78
C ALA A 62 -5.70 11.27 16.05
N LYS A 63 -6.04 10.71 17.22
CA LYS A 63 -5.40 11.04 18.50
C LYS A 63 -3.92 10.72 18.49
N ALA A 64 -3.53 9.54 18.03
CA ALA A 64 -2.12 9.12 17.98
C ALA A 64 -1.28 9.97 17.01
N LEU A 65 -1.91 10.54 15.98
CA LEU A 65 -1.29 11.42 15.01
C LEU A 65 -1.39 12.92 15.40
N GLU A 66 -2.10 13.25 16.48
CA GLU A 66 -2.33 14.62 16.96
C GLU A 66 -2.99 15.53 15.89
N ILE A 67 -3.95 14.99 15.14
CA ILE A 67 -4.71 15.70 14.11
C ILE A 67 -6.22 15.52 14.31
N ASN A 68 -7.00 16.35 13.63
CA ASN A 68 -8.45 16.15 13.56
C ASN A 68 -8.75 14.91 12.70
N GLU A 69 -9.72 14.08 13.13
CA GLU A 69 -10.15 12.89 12.39
C GLU A 69 -10.55 13.19 10.94
N LYS A 70 -11.18 14.37 10.69
CA LYS A 70 -11.56 14.82 9.35
C LYS A 70 -10.36 15.02 8.42
N ASN A 71 -9.17 15.20 8.99
CA ASN A 71 -7.93 15.36 8.25
C ASN A 71 -7.25 14.02 7.90
N ILE A 72 -7.84 12.87 8.28
CA ILE A 72 -7.42 11.57 7.77
C ILE A 72 -8.16 11.31 6.47
N ILE A 73 -7.47 11.34 5.36
CA ILE A 73 -8.04 11.14 4.03
C ILE A 73 -7.72 9.73 3.55
N LEU A 74 -8.77 8.96 3.27
CA LEU A 74 -8.69 7.61 2.72
C LEU A 74 -9.63 7.51 1.52
N PRO A 75 -9.15 7.24 0.30
CA PRO A 75 -9.98 7.06 -0.88
C PRO A 75 -10.61 5.66 -0.93
N HIS A 76 -11.71 5.53 -1.65
CA HIS A 76 -12.24 4.22 -2.04
C HIS A 76 -11.50 3.73 -3.29
N GLN A 77 -10.44 2.95 -3.05
CA GLN A 77 -9.52 2.44 -4.06
C GLN A 77 -10.18 1.31 -4.88
N THR A 78 -10.05 1.37 -6.20
CA THR A 78 -10.61 0.39 -7.13
C THR A 78 -9.56 -0.29 -8.01
N HIS A 79 -8.28 -0.22 -7.61
CA HIS A 79 -7.13 -0.78 -8.30
C HIS A 79 -6.91 -0.18 -9.69
N GLN A 80 -7.23 1.11 -9.83
CA GLN A 80 -7.00 1.89 -11.04
C GLN A 80 -5.77 2.79 -10.87
N THR A 81 -5.81 3.99 -11.48
CA THR A 81 -4.66 4.90 -11.47
C THR A 81 -5.08 6.37 -11.37
N GLU A 82 -6.26 6.64 -10.85
CA GLU A 82 -6.68 8.02 -10.61
C GLU A 82 -5.88 8.62 -9.45
N VAL A 83 -5.38 9.85 -9.65
CA VAL A 83 -4.60 10.60 -8.67
C VAL A 83 -5.34 11.87 -8.30
N ARG A 84 -5.70 12.03 -7.03
CA ARG A 84 -6.44 13.18 -6.52
C ARG A 84 -5.56 14.10 -5.69
N GLN A 85 -5.62 15.40 -5.99
CA GLN A 85 -5.05 16.43 -5.12
C GLN A 85 -6.03 16.78 -4.01
N ILE A 86 -5.53 16.80 -2.77
CA ILE A 86 -6.25 17.27 -1.59
C ILE A 86 -5.73 18.67 -1.28
N ALA A 87 -6.51 19.66 -1.60
CA ALA A 87 -6.22 21.08 -1.36
C ALA A 87 -7.24 21.66 -0.35
N SER A 88 -7.03 22.88 0.08
CA SER A 88 -7.91 23.57 1.05
C SER A 88 -9.37 23.61 0.62
N GLU A 89 -9.62 23.77 -0.70
CA GLU A 89 -10.97 23.75 -1.26
C GLU A 89 -11.64 22.39 -1.06
N PHE A 90 -10.89 21.27 -1.26
CA PHE A 90 -11.41 19.94 -1.00
C PHE A 90 -11.78 19.77 0.48
N LEU A 91 -10.94 20.24 1.40
CA LEU A 91 -11.17 20.12 2.84
C LEU A 91 -12.38 20.91 3.33
N SER A 92 -12.77 21.95 2.60
CA SER A 92 -13.94 22.79 2.91
C SER A 92 -15.27 22.21 2.41
N LEU A 93 -15.24 21.16 1.57
CA LEU A 93 -16.43 20.54 1.01
C LEU A 93 -17.21 19.73 2.06
N PRO A 94 -18.53 19.56 1.91
CA PRO A 94 -19.32 18.61 2.71
C PRO A 94 -18.75 17.18 2.57
N SER A 95 -18.82 16.39 3.65
CA SER A 95 -18.26 15.01 3.67
C SER A 95 -18.82 14.11 2.57
N SER A 96 -20.10 14.27 2.21
CA SER A 96 -20.70 13.51 1.10
C SER A 96 -20.08 13.83 -0.26
N VAL A 97 -19.69 15.08 -0.48
CA VAL A 97 -19.01 15.51 -1.71
C VAL A 97 -17.57 15.03 -1.71
N GLN A 98 -16.87 15.12 -0.56
CA GLN A 98 -15.53 14.56 -0.41
C GLN A 98 -15.53 13.07 -0.75
N SER A 99 -16.48 12.28 -0.21
CA SER A 99 -16.61 10.85 -0.49
C SER A 99 -16.81 10.56 -1.98
N MET A 100 -17.68 11.32 -2.66
CA MET A 100 -17.87 11.23 -4.12
C MET A 100 -16.55 11.47 -4.89
N LEU A 101 -15.80 12.49 -4.49
CA LEU A 101 -14.54 12.85 -5.15
C LEU A 101 -13.40 11.84 -4.88
N LEU A 102 -13.52 11.04 -3.83
CA LEU A 102 -12.56 10.00 -3.46
C LEU A 102 -12.91 8.61 -4.02
N GLU A 103 -14.04 8.49 -4.72
CA GLU A 103 -14.44 7.23 -5.37
C GLU A 103 -13.50 6.91 -6.54
N GLY A 104 -12.97 5.69 -6.56
CA GLY A 104 -12.09 5.20 -7.64
C GLY A 104 -10.69 5.81 -7.66
N VAL A 105 -10.28 6.50 -6.58
CA VAL A 105 -8.97 7.14 -6.47
C VAL A 105 -7.98 6.16 -5.84
N ASP A 106 -6.83 5.97 -6.46
CA ASP A 106 -5.78 5.05 -6.01
C ASP A 106 -4.47 5.77 -5.59
N ALA A 107 -4.41 7.09 -5.76
CA ALA A 107 -3.30 7.89 -5.23
C ALA A 107 -3.78 9.30 -4.80
N LEU A 108 -3.13 9.84 -3.78
CA LEU A 108 -3.40 11.15 -3.23
C LEU A 108 -2.12 11.99 -3.21
N ILE A 109 -2.24 13.29 -3.47
CA ILE A 109 -1.17 14.27 -3.31
C ILE A 109 -1.67 15.48 -2.54
N THR A 110 -0.83 16.12 -1.75
CA THR A 110 -1.14 17.38 -1.04
C THR A 110 0.12 18.13 -0.65
N ASN A 111 -0.02 19.43 -0.44
CA ASN A 111 0.92 20.28 0.28
C ASN A 111 0.26 20.99 1.49
N GLU A 112 -0.94 20.54 1.86
CA GLU A 112 -1.64 21.05 3.03
C GLU A 112 -1.03 20.48 4.32
N PRO A 113 -0.62 21.33 5.28
CA PRO A 113 -0.07 20.85 6.53
C PRO A 113 -1.15 20.22 7.43
N ASN A 114 -0.74 19.27 8.27
CA ASN A 114 -1.61 18.58 9.22
C ASN A 114 -2.79 17.82 8.58
N VAL A 115 -2.67 17.49 7.29
CA VAL A 115 -3.55 16.56 6.57
C VAL A 115 -2.81 15.25 6.38
N CYS A 116 -3.42 14.16 6.84
CA CYS A 116 -2.94 12.81 6.65
C CYS A 116 -3.57 12.23 5.39
N ILE A 117 -2.80 12.10 4.33
CA ILE A 117 -3.22 11.33 3.16
C ILE A 117 -2.71 9.90 3.27
N GLY A 118 -3.54 8.92 2.90
CA GLY A 118 -3.15 7.53 3.00
C GLY A 118 -3.95 6.61 2.07
N VAL A 119 -3.42 5.40 1.91
CA VAL A 119 -4.04 4.31 1.16
C VAL A 119 -4.17 3.08 2.03
N SER A 120 -5.13 2.23 1.71
CA SER A 120 -5.35 0.97 2.42
C SER A 120 -4.88 -0.22 1.57
N THR A 121 -4.12 -1.13 2.19
CA THR A 121 -3.56 -2.29 1.49
C THR A 121 -3.70 -3.56 2.33
N ALA A 122 -3.75 -4.69 1.64
CA ALA A 122 -3.48 -6.02 2.16
C ALA A 122 -2.88 -6.79 0.98
N ASP A 123 -1.55 -6.82 0.93
CA ASP A 123 -0.66 -7.36 -0.11
C ASP A 123 -0.26 -6.39 -1.24
N CYS A 124 -1.15 -5.50 -1.71
CA CYS A 124 -0.76 -4.47 -2.67
C CYS A 124 0.31 -3.53 -2.11
N VAL A 125 1.08 -2.90 -2.97
CA VAL A 125 2.21 -2.05 -2.61
C VAL A 125 1.76 -0.63 -2.28
N PRO A 126 1.90 -0.14 -1.04
CA PRO A 126 1.75 1.28 -0.74
C PRO A 126 3.07 2.00 -1.00
N VAL A 127 3.01 3.15 -1.66
CA VAL A 127 4.19 3.97 -1.96
C VAL A 127 3.98 5.38 -1.43
N ILE A 128 4.86 5.82 -0.54
CA ILE A 128 4.91 7.16 0.03
C ILE A 128 5.97 7.97 -0.71
N MET A 129 5.70 9.25 -1.01
CA MET A 129 6.64 10.16 -1.64
C MET A 129 6.64 11.50 -0.89
N TYR A 130 7.82 12.08 -0.76
CA TYR A 130 8.02 13.39 -0.13
C TYR A 130 8.94 14.26 -0.96
N ASP A 131 8.50 15.48 -1.24
CA ASP A 131 9.24 16.58 -1.86
C ASP A 131 9.51 17.64 -0.79
N ALA A 132 10.75 17.70 -0.32
CA ALA A 132 11.15 18.63 0.73
C ALA A 132 11.19 20.09 0.23
N GLU A 133 11.53 20.30 -1.04
CA GLU A 133 11.68 21.64 -1.63
C GLU A 133 10.33 22.36 -1.71
N HIS A 134 9.29 21.65 -2.18
CA HIS A 134 7.96 22.22 -2.35
C HIS A 134 7.00 21.88 -1.21
N LYS A 135 7.50 21.23 -0.14
CA LYS A 135 6.69 20.76 1.00
C LYS A 135 5.45 20.02 0.53
N ALA A 136 5.64 19.04 -0.35
CA ALA A 136 4.57 18.26 -0.93
C ALA A 136 4.74 16.77 -0.63
N ILE A 137 3.61 16.09 -0.42
CA ILE A 137 3.56 14.67 -0.12
C ILE A 137 2.62 13.95 -1.08
N ALA A 138 2.89 12.67 -1.31
CA ALA A 138 2.00 11.78 -2.03
C ALA A 138 1.96 10.40 -1.38
N VAL A 139 0.87 9.70 -1.64
CA VAL A 139 0.74 8.27 -1.34
C VAL A 139 -0.01 7.59 -2.48
N ALA A 140 0.46 6.41 -2.90
CA ALA A 140 -0.15 5.65 -3.99
C ALA A 140 -0.35 4.18 -3.61
N HIS A 141 -1.46 3.62 -4.05
CA HIS A 141 -1.80 2.20 -3.97
C HIS A 141 -1.44 1.52 -5.29
N ALA A 142 -0.38 0.74 -5.29
CA ALA A 142 0.07 0.01 -6.47
C ALA A 142 -0.24 -1.50 -6.33
N GLY A 143 -1.47 -1.89 -6.59
CA GLY A 143 -1.81 -3.27 -6.89
C GLY A 143 -1.26 -3.67 -8.26
N TRP A 144 -1.36 -4.95 -8.67
CA TRP A 144 -0.79 -5.40 -9.94
C TRP A 144 -1.33 -4.62 -11.15
N ARG A 145 -2.63 -4.27 -11.16
CA ARG A 145 -3.25 -3.46 -12.24
C ARG A 145 -2.69 -2.05 -12.26
N GLY A 146 -2.60 -1.39 -11.10
CA GLY A 146 -2.02 -0.06 -10.97
C GLY A 146 -0.54 -0.03 -11.37
N THR A 147 0.23 -1.10 -11.06
CA THR A 147 1.61 -1.26 -11.48
C THR A 147 1.72 -1.38 -13.00
N VAL A 148 0.91 -2.24 -13.63
CA VAL A 148 0.87 -2.41 -15.09
C VAL A 148 0.50 -1.11 -15.80
N GLU A 149 -0.47 -0.36 -15.27
CA GLU A 149 -0.94 0.91 -15.81
C GLU A 149 -0.12 2.12 -15.33
N ASN A 150 1.03 1.87 -14.66
CA ASN A 150 2.06 2.83 -14.30
C ASN A 150 1.54 3.97 -13.39
N ILE A 151 0.91 3.61 -12.27
CA ILE A 151 0.42 4.58 -11.27
C ILE A 151 1.55 5.46 -10.72
N MET A 152 2.79 4.95 -10.65
CA MET A 152 3.95 5.73 -10.22
C MET A 152 4.17 6.94 -11.12
N ARG A 153 4.16 6.73 -12.44
CA ARG A 153 4.28 7.84 -13.42
C ARG A 153 3.16 8.87 -13.22
N LYS A 154 1.91 8.41 -13.13
CA LYS A 154 0.76 9.32 -12.99
C LYS A 154 0.83 10.14 -11.71
N THR A 155 1.31 9.53 -10.62
CA THR A 155 1.48 10.23 -9.33
C THR A 155 2.60 11.27 -9.41
N VAL A 156 3.77 10.91 -9.93
CA VAL A 156 4.91 11.82 -10.07
C VAL A 156 4.58 12.97 -11.05
N GLU A 157 3.95 12.68 -12.19
CA GLU A 157 3.48 13.70 -13.12
C GLU A 157 2.46 14.66 -12.50
N LYS A 158 1.56 14.13 -11.65
CA LYS A 158 0.60 14.97 -10.92
C LYS A 158 1.31 15.88 -9.91
N MET A 159 2.30 15.37 -9.17
CA MET A 159 3.12 16.18 -8.26
C MET A 159 3.89 17.26 -9.03
N TYR A 160 4.49 16.92 -10.17
CA TYR A 160 5.16 17.90 -11.02
C TYR A 160 4.20 19.02 -11.46
N ARG A 161 3.02 18.67 -11.97
CA ARG A 161 2.03 19.66 -12.46
C ARG A 161 1.44 20.52 -11.35
N SER A 162 1.25 19.95 -10.14
CA SER A 162 0.61 20.66 -9.03
C SER A 162 1.60 21.47 -8.18
N PHE A 163 2.83 20.97 -8.03
CA PHE A 163 3.80 21.52 -7.07
C PHE A 163 5.17 21.79 -7.69
N ASN A 164 5.36 21.53 -8.99
CA ASN A 164 6.65 21.64 -9.69
C ASN A 164 7.73 20.68 -9.12
N THR A 165 7.33 19.55 -8.56
CA THR A 165 8.21 18.53 -7.95
C THR A 165 9.22 17.99 -8.97
N ASP A 166 10.53 18.04 -8.66
CA ASP A 166 11.56 17.36 -9.44
C ASP A 166 11.70 15.91 -8.93
N PRO A 167 11.51 14.88 -9.79
CA PRO A 167 11.71 13.49 -9.40
C PRO A 167 13.09 13.20 -8.79
N LYS A 168 14.12 13.96 -9.16
CA LYS A 168 15.48 13.78 -8.65
C LYS A 168 15.64 14.07 -7.16
N THR A 169 14.75 14.88 -6.59
CA THR A 169 14.78 15.26 -5.17
C THR A 169 13.81 14.48 -4.32
N LEU A 170 12.89 13.70 -4.94
CA LEU A 170 11.92 12.91 -4.22
C LEU A 170 12.57 11.89 -3.27
N GLN A 171 12.07 11.84 -2.05
CA GLN A 171 12.28 10.76 -1.08
C GLN A 171 11.10 9.81 -1.16
N VAL A 172 11.35 8.50 -1.27
CA VAL A 172 10.31 7.51 -1.47
C VAL A 172 10.45 6.36 -0.49
N VAL A 173 9.31 5.91 0.05
CA VAL A 173 9.23 4.68 0.83
C VAL A 173 8.22 3.73 0.19
N ILE A 174 8.64 2.51 -0.10
CA ILE A 174 7.79 1.40 -0.50
C ILE A 174 7.49 0.57 0.74
N GLY A 175 6.24 0.60 1.19
CA GLY A 175 5.80 0.00 2.45
C GLY A 175 5.58 -1.51 2.38
N PRO A 176 5.00 -2.11 3.45
CA PRO A 176 4.73 -3.55 3.52
C PRO A 176 3.80 -4.01 2.40
N SER A 177 4.18 -5.06 1.71
CA SER A 177 3.43 -5.67 0.61
C SER A 177 3.73 -7.16 0.52
N ILE A 178 3.01 -7.88 -0.33
CA ILE A 178 3.32 -9.29 -0.58
C ILE A 178 4.68 -9.41 -1.29
N SER A 179 5.53 -10.32 -0.82
CA SER A 179 6.86 -10.53 -1.43
C SER A 179 6.77 -11.31 -2.73
N PHE A 180 7.86 -11.28 -3.49
CA PHE A 180 8.05 -12.04 -4.71
C PHE A 180 7.72 -13.54 -4.54
N GLU A 181 8.25 -14.17 -3.48
CA GLU A 181 8.08 -15.61 -3.23
C GLU A 181 6.63 -15.97 -2.91
N SER A 182 5.85 -15.02 -2.37
CA SER A 182 4.47 -15.23 -1.94
C SER A 182 3.44 -14.80 -2.99
N PHE A 183 3.85 -14.02 -4.01
CA PHE A 183 2.92 -13.50 -5.02
C PHE A 183 2.97 -14.34 -6.31
N GLU A 184 2.48 -15.59 -6.19
CA GLU A 184 2.21 -16.44 -7.34
C GLU A 184 0.94 -15.97 -8.07
N VAL A 185 1.00 -15.94 -9.41
CA VAL A 185 -0.06 -15.46 -10.29
C VAL A 185 -0.26 -16.38 -11.49
N GLY A 186 -1.45 -16.33 -12.09
CA GLY A 186 -1.78 -17.04 -13.32
C GLY A 186 -1.31 -16.30 -14.58
N SER A 187 -1.57 -16.93 -15.72
CA SER A 187 -1.18 -16.45 -17.05
C SER A 187 -1.81 -15.10 -17.41
N ASP A 188 -3.00 -14.80 -16.90
CA ASP A 188 -3.71 -13.54 -17.13
C ASP A 188 -2.92 -12.33 -16.59
N VAL A 189 -2.43 -12.42 -15.36
CA VAL A 189 -1.62 -11.36 -14.75
C VAL A 189 -0.25 -11.29 -15.44
N PHE A 190 0.40 -12.44 -15.68
CA PHE A 190 1.67 -12.49 -16.39
C PHE A 190 1.59 -11.82 -17.77
N ASN A 191 0.55 -12.13 -18.55
CA ASN A 191 0.35 -11.57 -19.88
C ASN A 191 0.18 -10.04 -19.84
N ALA A 192 -0.54 -9.50 -18.85
CA ALA A 192 -0.67 -8.07 -18.66
C ALA A 192 0.69 -7.38 -18.42
N PHE A 193 1.59 -8.00 -17.63
CA PHE A 193 2.96 -7.50 -17.44
C PHE A 193 3.80 -7.63 -18.71
N ASN A 194 3.65 -8.73 -19.46
CA ASN A 194 4.39 -8.97 -20.69
C ASN A 194 4.01 -7.98 -21.79
N GLU A 195 2.74 -7.69 -21.98
CA GLU A 195 2.23 -6.71 -22.97
C GLU A 195 2.78 -5.30 -22.72
N LYS A 196 3.08 -4.94 -21.47
CA LYS A 196 3.69 -3.65 -21.12
C LYS A 196 5.22 -3.71 -21.06
N GLY A 197 5.84 -4.82 -21.45
CA GLY A 197 7.29 -5.00 -21.42
C GLY A 197 7.90 -5.15 -20.01
N LEU A 198 7.09 -5.31 -18.98
CA LEU A 198 7.54 -5.46 -17.59
C LEU A 198 8.00 -6.90 -17.27
N ALA A 199 7.55 -7.90 -18.02
CA ALA A 199 7.88 -9.31 -17.81
C ALA A 199 9.30 -9.70 -18.31
N THR A 200 9.98 -8.83 -19.07
CA THR A 200 11.36 -9.06 -19.54
C THR A 200 12.40 -8.93 -18.43
N ASP A 201 12.05 -8.28 -17.33
CA ASP A 201 12.93 -8.07 -16.19
C ASP A 201 12.86 -9.26 -15.22
N LYS A 202 13.88 -10.11 -15.24
CA LYS A 202 13.98 -11.30 -14.38
C LYS A 202 14.01 -10.98 -12.86
N GLN A 203 14.25 -9.73 -12.47
CA GLN A 203 14.17 -9.31 -11.07
C GLN A 203 12.73 -8.98 -10.66
N CYS A 204 11.85 -8.73 -11.63
CA CYS A 204 10.45 -8.41 -11.38
C CYS A 204 9.52 -9.60 -11.63
N VAL A 205 9.86 -10.50 -12.56
CA VAL A 205 8.99 -11.62 -12.97
C VAL A 205 9.82 -12.87 -13.27
N CYS A 206 9.44 -14.01 -12.71
CA CYS A 206 9.99 -15.30 -13.12
C CYS A 206 8.92 -16.42 -13.07
N SER A 207 9.17 -17.54 -13.76
CA SER A 207 8.31 -18.72 -13.64
C SER A 207 8.56 -19.44 -12.31
N SER A 208 7.52 -20.09 -11.77
CA SER A 208 7.62 -20.88 -10.52
C SER A 208 8.69 -21.98 -10.59
N ALA A 209 8.96 -22.51 -11.79
CA ALA A 209 10.01 -23.51 -12.01
C ALA A 209 11.44 -22.95 -11.84
N GLN A 210 11.63 -21.63 -11.84
CA GLN A 210 12.93 -20.95 -11.74
C GLN A 210 13.21 -20.38 -10.34
N LEU A 211 12.27 -20.55 -9.40
CA LEU A 211 12.48 -20.12 -8.02
C LEU A 211 13.60 -20.98 -7.38
N PRO A 212 14.55 -20.36 -6.66
CA PRO A 212 15.51 -21.13 -5.87
C PRO A 212 14.75 -21.93 -4.82
N SER A 213 15.08 -23.21 -4.69
CA SER A 213 14.52 -24.10 -3.67
C SER A 213 14.91 -23.57 -2.28
N THR A 214 14.07 -22.77 -1.66
CA THR A 214 14.25 -22.42 -0.26
C THR A 214 13.78 -23.61 0.58
N ASN A 215 14.72 -24.26 1.30
CA ASN A 215 14.45 -25.32 2.25
C ASN A 215 13.68 -24.82 3.49
N ASN A 216 12.62 -24.07 3.32
CA ASN A 216 11.72 -23.67 4.39
C ASN A 216 10.38 -24.39 4.21
N SER A 217 10.26 -25.51 4.93
CA SER A 217 9.17 -26.48 4.94
C SER A 217 7.83 -26.00 5.49
N ASN A 218 7.48 -24.72 5.39
CA ASN A 218 6.21 -24.17 5.85
C ASN A 218 5.41 -23.43 4.77
N VAL A 219 5.76 -23.57 3.50
CA VAL A 219 4.85 -23.19 2.42
C VAL A 219 3.91 -24.37 2.22
N LEU A 220 2.66 -24.24 2.66
CA LEU A 220 1.59 -25.15 2.29
C LEU A 220 1.38 -24.99 0.78
N VAL A 221 2.10 -25.78 0.00
CA VAL A 221 1.81 -25.99 -1.41
C VAL A 221 0.48 -26.73 -1.44
N ASP A 222 -0.60 -26.05 -1.77
CA ASP A 222 -1.86 -26.72 -2.05
C ASP A 222 -1.69 -27.55 -3.32
N ASN A 223 -1.40 -28.83 -3.14
CA ASN A 223 -1.26 -29.83 -4.20
C ASN A 223 -2.63 -30.28 -4.75
N SER A 224 -3.66 -29.45 -4.75
CA SER A 224 -4.86 -29.72 -5.51
C SER A 224 -4.59 -29.55 -7.01
N ALA A 225 -3.93 -30.55 -7.57
CA ALA A 225 -3.59 -30.66 -8.99
C ALA A 225 -4.87 -30.65 -9.85
N LYS A 226 -5.21 -29.48 -10.41
CA LYS A 226 -6.16 -29.36 -11.52
C LYS A 226 -5.71 -28.46 -12.67
N ASP A 227 -4.58 -27.75 -12.56
CA ASP A 227 -4.14 -26.86 -13.63
C ASP A 227 -2.68 -27.11 -14.02
N ASN A 228 -2.46 -27.72 -15.19
CA ASN A 228 -1.18 -27.78 -15.89
C ASN A 228 -0.78 -26.38 -16.44
N GLU A 229 -1.35 -25.29 -15.95
CA GLU A 229 -1.01 -23.97 -16.42
C GLU A 229 0.28 -23.45 -15.75
N PRO A 230 1.16 -22.78 -16.50
CA PRO A 230 2.36 -22.21 -15.96
C PRO A 230 2.01 -21.12 -14.92
N LYS A 231 2.67 -21.16 -13.79
CA LYS A 231 2.54 -20.19 -12.71
C LYS A 231 3.75 -19.28 -12.66
N TRP A 232 3.53 -18.06 -12.28
CA TRP A 232 4.52 -16.99 -12.31
C TRP A 232 4.61 -16.30 -10.96
N HIS A 233 5.78 -15.77 -10.63
CA HIS A 233 5.96 -14.91 -9.47
C HIS A 233 6.31 -13.49 -9.93
N ILE A 234 5.76 -12.49 -9.26
CA ILE A 234 5.98 -11.07 -9.57
C ILE A 234 6.41 -10.32 -8.31
N ASP A 235 7.51 -9.58 -8.40
CA ASP A 235 7.93 -8.62 -7.39
C ASP A 235 7.31 -7.26 -7.69
N LEU A 236 6.13 -6.99 -7.13
CA LEU A 236 5.44 -5.73 -7.32
C LEU A 236 6.22 -4.54 -6.74
N ALA A 237 6.89 -4.73 -5.59
CA ALA A 237 7.68 -3.68 -4.96
C ALA A 237 8.86 -3.28 -5.85
N GLN A 238 9.57 -4.26 -6.41
CA GLN A 238 10.68 -4.03 -7.32
C GLN A 238 10.22 -3.42 -8.65
N CYS A 239 9.08 -3.85 -9.20
CA CYS A 239 8.50 -3.24 -10.39
C CYS A 239 8.23 -1.74 -10.20
N ASN A 240 7.58 -1.37 -9.09
CA ASN A 240 7.30 0.03 -8.78
C ASN A 240 8.58 0.84 -8.52
N LYS A 241 9.57 0.26 -7.83
CA LYS A 241 10.90 0.87 -7.65
C LYS A 241 11.53 1.22 -9.01
N LYS A 242 11.58 0.26 -9.94
CA LYS A 242 12.16 0.47 -11.28
C LYS A 242 11.38 1.51 -12.09
N GLN A 243 10.06 1.57 -11.97
CA GLN A 243 9.27 2.63 -12.58
C GLN A 243 9.68 4.01 -12.03
N LEU A 244 9.86 4.16 -10.72
CA LEU A 244 10.33 5.41 -10.11
C LEU A 244 11.74 5.78 -10.57
N GLU A 245 12.66 4.83 -10.61
CA GLU A 245 14.02 5.03 -11.14
C GLU A 245 13.99 5.50 -12.60
N SER A 246 13.12 4.91 -13.43
CA SER A 246 12.95 5.32 -14.84
C SER A 246 12.38 6.73 -15.00
N LEU A 247 11.71 7.27 -13.98
CA LEU A 247 11.22 8.65 -13.92
C LEU A 247 12.27 9.64 -13.41
N GLY A 248 13.45 9.16 -13.03
CA GLY A 248 14.56 9.98 -12.56
C GLY A 248 14.71 10.05 -11.04
N VAL A 249 13.92 9.28 -10.27
CA VAL A 249 14.13 9.19 -8.81
C VAL A 249 15.40 8.40 -8.54
N PRO A 250 16.39 8.96 -7.83
CA PRO A 250 17.63 8.24 -7.52
C PRO A 250 17.40 7.01 -6.67
N ALA A 251 18.08 5.90 -6.99
CA ALA A 251 17.91 4.63 -6.27
C ALA A 251 18.14 4.76 -4.76
N GLN A 252 19.08 5.60 -4.33
CA GLN A 252 19.39 5.88 -2.92
C GLN A 252 18.28 6.65 -2.19
N ASN A 253 17.36 7.29 -2.93
CA ASN A 253 16.20 8.00 -2.36
C ASN A 253 14.98 7.08 -2.23
N ILE A 254 15.09 5.81 -2.65
CA ILE A 254 13.99 4.84 -2.59
C ILE A 254 14.31 3.78 -1.53
N THR A 255 13.57 3.79 -0.44
CA THR A 255 13.66 2.80 0.65
C THR A 255 12.55 1.77 0.49
N LEU A 256 12.92 0.47 0.51
CA LEU A 256 11.95 -0.62 0.60
C LEU A 256 11.85 -1.07 2.06
N SER A 257 10.63 -1.29 2.55
CA SER A 257 10.43 -1.84 3.90
C SER A 257 10.95 -3.28 4.04
N GLY A 258 10.97 -4.04 2.94
CA GLY A 258 11.36 -5.45 2.94
C GLY A 258 10.40 -6.37 3.70
N ILE A 259 9.23 -5.88 4.08
CA ILE A 259 8.24 -6.61 4.89
C ILE A 259 7.23 -7.29 3.98
N CYS A 260 7.21 -8.63 4.03
CA CYS A 260 6.17 -9.43 3.37
C CYS A 260 4.93 -9.53 4.26
N THR A 261 3.78 -9.04 3.77
CA THR A 261 2.50 -9.08 4.49
C THR A 261 1.99 -10.51 4.67
N TYR A 262 2.19 -11.38 3.67
CA TYR A 262 1.78 -12.78 3.72
C TYR A 262 2.49 -13.56 4.84
N SER A 263 3.82 -13.44 4.92
CA SER A 263 4.64 -14.12 5.95
C SER A 263 4.46 -13.48 7.33
N ASN A 264 4.17 -12.18 7.38
CA ASN A 264 3.97 -11.42 8.61
C ASN A 264 2.49 -11.09 8.87
N HIS A 265 1.56 -11.98 8.47
CA HIS A 265 0.11 -11.78 8.58
C HIS A 265 -0.39 -11.59 10.03
N HIS A 266 0.41 -11.92 11.02
CA HIS A 266 0.15 -11.62 12.43
C HIS A 266 0.39 -10.14 12.80
N LYS A 267 1.22 -9.43 12.04
CA LYS A 267 1.54 -8.00 12.22
C LYS A 267 0.93 -7.11 11.15
N TYR A 268 0.58 -7.66 9.99
CA TYR A 268 0.05 -6.94 8.85
C TYR A 268 -1.10 -7.72 8.20
N PHE A 269 -2.10 -7.03 7.71
CA PHE A 269 -3.17 -7.69 6.96
C PHE A 269 -2.65 -8.19 5.61
N SER A 270 -3.06 -9.40 5.24
CA SER A 270 -2.78 -10.01 3.95
C SER A 270 -4.05 -10.66 3.40
N ALA A 271 -4.55 -10.17 2.28
CA ALA A 271 -5.73 -10.73 1.62
C ALA A 271 -5.46 -12.13 1.05
N ARG A 272 -4.24 -12.40 0.60
CA ARG A 272 -3.80 -13.73 0.16
C ARG A 272 -3.84 -14.76 1.29
N ARG A 273 -3.55 -14.34 2.53
CA ARG A 273 -3.51 -15.23 3.69
C ARG A 273 -4.83 -15.32 4.43
N LEU A 274 -5.55 -14.20 4.57
CA LEU A 274 -6.73 -14.06 5.41
C LEU A 274 -8.05 -14.05 4.62
N GLY A 275 -7.96 -13.99 3.28
CA GLY A 275 -9.10 -13.76 2.41
C GLY A 275 -9.35 -12.27 2.14
N THR A 276 -10.15 -11.99 1.12
CA THR A 276 -10.49 -10.60 0.72
C THR A 276 -11.38 -9.90 1.75
N ALA A 277 -12.20 -10.66 2.50
CA ALA A 277 -12.99 -10.19 3.64
C ALA A 277 -12.10 -10.15 4.89
N SER A 278 -11.19 -9.19 4.93
CA SER A 278 -10.24 -8.98 6.03
C SER A 278 -9.92 -7.50 6.18
N GLY A 279 -9.30 -7.09 7.29
CA GLY A 279 -8.87 -5.72 7.52
C GLY A 279 -7.81 -5.25 6.53
N ARG A 280 -7.48 -3.97 6.61
CA ARG A 280 -6.46 -3.31 5.76
C ARG A 280 -5.44 -2.57 6.61
N ILE A 281 -4.22 -2.57 6.14
CA ILE A 281 -3.15 -1.69 6.59
C ILE A 281 -3.46 -0.29 6.04
N TYR A 282 -3.49 0.73 6.87
CA TYR A 282 -3.48 2.10 6.41
C TYR A 282 -2.04 2.61 6.38
N THR A 283 -1.54 2.93 5.19
CA THR A 283 -0.24 3.55 5.01
C THR A 283 -0.43 5.01 4.66
N GLY A 284 0.09 5.89 5.49
CA GLY A 284 -0.16 7.32 5.40
C GLY A 284 1.08 8.17 5.64
N ILE A 285 0.95 9.44 5.23
CA ILE A 285 1.95 10.48 5.44
C ILE A 285 1.26 11.81 5.77
N ILE A 286 1.89 12.58 6.66
CA ILE A 286 1.45 13.91 7.09
C ILE A 286 2.60 14.88 6.91
N LEU A 287 2.35 16.01 6.28
CA LEU A 287 3.22 17.16 6.31
C LEU A 287 2.99 17.91 7.65
N ARG A 288 4.04 18.07 8.44
CA ARG A 288 3.97 18.83 9.70
C ARG A 288 4.17 20.31 9.41
N GLY A 289 3.37 21.14 10.06
CA GLY A 289 3.42 22.59 9.92
C GLY A 289 4.53 23.24 10.71
#